data_454967c6a83a96f1a8ccaf9e0c9d6ec8
#
_entry.id   454967c6a83a96f1a8ccaf9e0c9d6ec8
#
_cell.length_a   1.000
_cell.length_b   1.000
_cell.length_c   1.000
_cell.angle_alpha   90.00
_cell.angle_beta   90.00
_cell.angle_gamma   90.00
#
_symmetry.space_group_name_H-M   'P 1'
#
loop_
_entity.id
_entity.type
_entity.pdbx_description
1 polymer ?
#
loop_
_entity_poly.entity_id
_entity_poly.type
_entity_poly.pdbx_seq_one_letter_code
_entity_poly.pdbx_strand_id
1 'polypeptide(L)'
;FMLLRRSALDKTGLLDEDFFMYGEDIDLSCRIEEAGYKNYYLPCPILHYKGESTSKDTYRHVRVFCKAMDIFFCKHGERYGVIGCWLVRAGIHLQMYVRLFVLFVQRLFRFPVKETKISFQKGQRFPRFLIFGEEATIHSLRVLLKRNGLGGKHHFVVSNEMSAVDGHGSSFISLKGFTHVVYDCRAFSFSAIIRLLSHRHKMGLSLGIYNPESRVLVTPDKCYI
;
A
#
# COMPACT_ATOMS: atom_id res chain seq x y z
N PHE A 1 -3.34 -9.43 -2.34
CA PHE A 1 -4.69 -9.82 -2.79
C PHE A 1 -4.76 -11.33 -2.82
N MET A 2 -5.77 -11.92 -2.16
CA MET A 2 -6.03 -13.36 -2.18
C MET A 2 -7.34 -13.62 -2.91
N LEU A 3 -7.36 -14.61 -3.79
CA LEU A 3 -8.58 -15.16 -4.40
C LEU A 3 -8.74 -16.60 -3.88
N LEU A 4 -9.83 -16.86 -3.17
CA LEU A 4 -10.04 -18.11 -2.46
C LEU A 4 -11.22 -18.88 -3.04
N ARG A 5 -11.04 -20.21 -3.22
CA ARG A 5 -12.13 -21.09 -3.60
C ARG A 5 -13.03 -21.34 -2.39
N ARG A 6 -14.34 -21.15 -2.55
CA ARG A 6 -15.30 -21.35 -1.46
C ARG A 6 -15.22 -22.76 -0.84
N SER A 7 -15.15 -23.79 -1.65
CA SER A 7 -15.03 -25.17 -1.17
C SER A 7 -13.75 -25.45 -0.36
N ALA A 8 -12.68 -24.66 -0.58
CA ALA A 8 -11.49 -24.77 0.26
C ALA A 8 -11.75 -24.16 1.65
N LEU A 9 -12.41 -22.98 1.68
CA LEU A 9 -12.78 -22.34 2.95
C LEU A 9 -13.79 -23.17 3.75
N ASP A 10 -14.74 -23.82 3.10
CA ASP A 10 -15.71 -24.71 3.77
C ASP A 10 -15.01 -25.88 4.47
N LYS A 11 -13.84 -26.30 3.96
CA LYS A 11 -13.03 -27.40 4.52
C LYS A 11 -12.01 -26.91 5.56
N THR A 12 -11.39 -25.76 5.36
CA THR A 12 -10.29 -25.27 6.21
C THR A 12 -10.71 -24.21 7.23
N GLY A 13 -11.90 -23.65 7.08
CA GLY A 13 -12.37 -22.48 7.84
C GLY A 13 -11.85 -21.17 7.27
N LEU A 14 -12.19 -20.09 7.96
CA LEU A 14 -11.81 -18.72 7.61
C LEU A 14 -10.44 -18.35 8.20
N LEU A 15 -10.12 -17.05 8.17
CA LEU A 15 -8.93 -16.51 8.83
C LEU A 15 -8.98 -16.80 10.33
N ASP A 16 -7.84 -17.12 10.91
CA ASP A 16 -7.70 -17.44 12.30
C ASP A 16 -7.61 -16.16 13.15
N GLU A 17 -8.50 -16.02 14.12
CA GLU A 17 -8.64 -14.83 14.96
C GLU A 17 -7.52 -14.65 15.99
N ASP A 18 -6.68 -15.65 16.22
CA ASP A 18 -5.48 -15.51 17.06
C ASP A 18 -4.48 -14.51 16.45
N PHE A 19 -4.52 -14.36 15.13
CA PHE A 19 -3.70 -13.38 14.41
C PHE A 19 -4.40 -12.01 14.41
N PHE A 20 -3.87 -11.08 15.18
CA PHE A 20 -4.38 -9.70 15.15
C PHE A 20 -4.00 -8.97 13.86
N MET A 21 -2.78 -9.17 13.37
CA MET A 21 -2.24 -8.59 12.16
C MET A 21 -0.97 -9.36 11.77
N TYR A 22 -0.82 -9.66 10.48
CA TYR A 22 0.24 -10.49 9.91
C TYR A 22 0.14 -11.98 10.28
N GLY A 23 0.37 -12.82 9.29
CA GLY A 23 0.44 -14.26 9.43
C GLY A 23 -0.88 -14.99 9.22
N GLU A 24 -2.02 -14.30 9.27
CA GLU A 24 -3.35 -14.85 9.00
C GLU A 24 -3.49 -15.41 7.59
N ASP A 25 -2.85 -14.75 6.63
CA ASP A 25 -2.83 -15.14 5.21
C ASP A 25 -1.92 -16.34 4.96
N ILE A 26 -0.78 -16.39 5.65
CA ILE A 26 0.16 -17.52 5.59
C ILE A 26 -0.45 -18.74 6.27
N ASP A 27 -1.06 -18.57 7.45
CA ASP A 27 -1.75 -19.63 8.17
C ASP A 27 -2.86 -20.26 7.32
N LEU A 28 -3.74 -19.45 6.76
CA LEU A 28 -4.80 -19.94 5.87
C LEU A 28 -4.23 -20.66 4.65
N SER A 29 -3.16 -20.14 4.06
CA SER A 29 -2.48 -20.77 2.92
C SER A 29 -1.93 -22.17 3.29
N CYS A 30 -1.34 -22.31 4.49
CA CYS A 30 -0.86 -23.60 4.98
C CYS A 30 -2.02 -24.59 5.20
N ARG A 31 -3.10 -24.17 5.84
CA ARG A 31 -4.28 -25.04 6.08
C ARG A 31 -4.93 -25.47 4.76
N ILE A 32 -4.99 -24.60 3.75
CA ILE A 32 -5.49 -24.91 2.42
C ILE A 32 -4.63 -26.00 1.77
N GLU A 33 -3.31 -25.91 1.88
CA GLU A 33 -2.39 -26.91 1.35
C GLU A 33 -2.50 -28.26 2.08
N GLU A 34 -2.58 -28.23 3.41
CA GLU A 34 -2.82 -29.42 4.26
C GLU A 34 -4.15 -30.12 3.95
N ALA A 35 -5.16 -29.35 3.54
CA ALA A 35 -6.44 -29.89 3.11
C ALA A 35 -6.42 -30.50 1.69
N GLY A 36 -5.25 -30.52 1.02
CA GLY A 36 -5.03 -31.13 -0.31
C GLY A 36 -5.31 -30.17 -1.48
N TYR A 37 -5.53 -28.90 -1.23
CA TYR A 37 -5.59 -27.89 -2.28
C TYR A 37 -4.19 -27.33 -2.62
N LYS A 38 -4.09 -26.54 -3.66
CA LYS A 38 -2.83 -25.91 -4.10
C LYS A 38 -2.92 -24.40 -4.06
N ASN A 39 -1.87 -23.78 -3.61
CA ASN A 39 -1.67 -22.32 -3.71
C ASN A 39 -0.96 -21.99 -5.02
N TYR A 40 -1.43 -20.94 -5.70
CA TYR A 40 -0.84 -20.47 -6.94
C TYR A 40 -0.49 -19.00 -6.82
N TYR A 41 0.69 -18.64 -7.32
CA TYR A 41 1.07 -17.25 -7.49
C TYR A 41 0.64 -16.78 -8.90
N LEU A 42 -0.17 -15.72 -8.94
CA LEU A 42 -0.55 -15.06 -10.19
C LEU A 42 0.24 -13.75 -10.30
N PRO A 43 1.11 -13.59 -11.28
CA PRO A 43 1.91 -12.38 -11.49
C PRO A 43 1.06 -11.26 -12.10
N CYS A 44 -0.02 -10.89 -11.43
CA CYS A 44 -0.89 -9.79 -11.82
C CYS A 44 -0.46 -8.51 -11.10
N PRO A 45 -0.13 -7.44 -11.82
CA PRO A 45 0.20 -6.17 -11.20
C PRO A 45 -0.99 -5.59 -10.44
N ILE A 46 -0.78 -5.22 -9.21
CA ILE A 46 -1.76 -4.55 -8.36
C ILE A 46 -1.18 -3.26 -7.77
N LEU A 47 -2.07 -2.31 -7.47
CA LEU A 47 -1.70 -1.13 -6.72
C LEU A 47 -1.95 -1.37 -5.23
N HIS A 48 -0.91 -1.20 -4.42
CA HIS A 48 -1.01 -1.31 -2.97
C HIS A 48 -0.56 0.00 -2.31
N TYR A 49 -1.47 0.68 -1.64
CA TYR A 49 -1.17 1.86 -0.82
C TYR A 49 -0.46 1.42 0.47
N LYS A 50 0.86 1.48 0.44
CA LYS A 50 1.71 0.98 1.51
C LYS A 50 1.83 1.98 2.65
N GLY A 51 1.66 1.53 3.89
CA GLY A 51 1.96 2.34 5.07
C GLY A 51 0.75 2.84 5.85
N GLU A 52 -0.47 2.61 5.35
CA GLU A 52 -1.70 3.08 6.00
C GLU A 52 -2.00 2.35 7.33
N SER A 53 -1.57 1.09 7.45
CA SER A 53 -1.95 0.27 8.61
C SER A 53 -1.03 0.44 9.81
N THR A 54 0.28 0.61 9.61
CA THR A 54 1.24 0.66 10.73
C THR A 54 2.58 1.27 10.30
N SER A 55 3.10 2.23 11.07
CA SER A 55 4.49 2.69 10.91
C SER A 55 5.44 1.54 11.26
N LYS A 56 6.31 1.15 10.31
CA LYS A 56 7.21 -0.02 10.43
C LYS A 56 8.23 0.06 11.55
N ASP A 57 8.49 1.25 12.06
CA ASP A 57 9.55 1.53 13.02
C ASP A 57 9.02 1.77 14.44
N THR A 58 7.83 1.26 14.77
CA THR A 58 7.26 1.36 16.11
C THR A 58 7.48 0.09 16.91
N TYR A 59 7.70 0.23 18.23
CA TYR A 59 7.75 -0.89 19.18
C TYR A 59 6.54 -1.83 19.03
N ARG A 60 5.36 -1.24 18.78
CA ARG A 60 4.12 -1.99 18.57
C ARG A 60 4.21 -2.89 17.33
N HIS A 61 4.73 -2.37 16.20
CA HIS A 61 4.88 -3.15 14.97
C HIS A 61 5.79 -4.37 15.17
N VAL A 62 6.97 -4.16 15.79
CA VAL A 62 7.93 -5.25 16.06
C VAL A 62 7.29 -6.35 16.91
N ARG A 63 6.59 -5.97 17.99
CA ARG A 63 5.92 -6.94 18.87
C ARG A 63 4.81 -7.71 18.17
N VAL A 64 3.93 -7.01 17.41
CA VAL A 64 2.82 -7.64 16.70
C VAL A 64 3.34 -8.61 15.65
N PHE A 65 4.36 -8.22 14.88
CA PHE A 65 4.98 -9.08 13.88
C PHE A 65 5.62 -10.34 14.51
N CYS A 66 6.43 -10.18 15.54
CA CYS A 66 7.08 -11.31 16.21
C CYS A 66 6.05 -12.22 16.90
N LYS A 67 4.98 -11.67 17.49
CA LYS A 67 3.88 -12.46 18.06
C LYS A 67 3.18 -13.28 16.98
N ALA A 68 2.89 -12.70 15.82
CA ALA A 68 2.29 -13.42 14.70
C ALA A 68 3.17 -14.60 14.23
N MET A 69 4.49 -14.38 14.11
CA MET A 69 5.41 -15.46 13.79
C MET A 69 5.43 -16.55 14.86
N ASP A 70 5.42 -16.18 16.15
CA ASP A 70 5.39 -17.16 17.25
C ASP A 70 4.12 -18.00 17.24
N ILE A 71 2.95 -17.37 17.03
CA ILE A 71 1.67 -18.06 16.85
C ILE A 71 1.72 -19.05 15.68
N PHE A 72 2.24 -18.59 14.52
CA PHE A 72 2.38 -19.43 13.35
C PHE A 72 3.23 -20.67 13.62
N PHE A 73 4.40 -20.51 14.25
CA PHE A 73 5.26 -21.64 14.60
C PHE A 73 4.71 -22.52 15.72
N CYS A 74 3.87 -21.99 16.61
CA CYS A 74 3.14 -22.83 17.57
C CYS A 74 2.13 -23.75 16.88
N LYS A 75 1.45 -23.27 15.82
CA LYS A 75 0.41 -24.02 15.11
C LYS A 75 0.96 -24.97 14.04
N HIS A 76 2.02 -24.59 13.35
CA HIS A 76 2.57 -25.33 12.21
C HIS A 76 3.99 -25.87 12.45
N GLY A 77 4.53 -25.71 13.65
CA GLY A 77 5.91 -26.06 13.98
C GLY A 77 6.22 -27.56 14.01
N GLU A 78 5.21 -28.43 14.08
CA GLU A 78 5.40 -29.88 14.16
C GLU A 78 6.25 -30.46 13.02
N ARG A 79 6.18 -29.84 11.84
CA ARG A 79 6.99 -30.20 10.67
C ARG A 79 8.50 -30.09 10.87
N TYR A 80 8.94 -29.25 11.81
CA TYR A 80 10.36 -28.97 12.07
C TYR A 80 10.91 -29.78 13.27
N GLY A 81 10.11 -30.61 13.89
CA GLY A 81 10.43 -31.32 15.12
C GLY A 81 10.59 -30.35 16.31
N VAL A 82 10.61 -30.93 17.51
CA VAL A 82 10.62 -30.15 18.77
C VAL A 82 11.83 -29.21 18.86
N ILE A 83 13.03 -29.71 18.54
CA ILE A 83 14.28 -28.91 18.61
C ILE A 83 14.27 -27.80 17.58
N GLY A 84 13.87 -28.11 16.33
CA GLY A 84 13.79 -27.10 15.26
C GLY A 84 12.80 -25.98 15.59
N CYS A 85 11.62 -26.34 16.09
CA CYS A 85 10.62 -25.37 16.53
C CYS A 85 11.15 -24.48 17.66
N TRP A 86 11.82 -25.05 18.65
CA TRP A 86 12.42 -24.30 19.75
C TRP A 86 13.50 -23.32 19.27
N LEU A 87 14.40 -23.76 18.38
CA LEU A 87 15.46 -22.91 17.82
C LEU A 87 14.89 -21.73 17.02
N VAL A 88 13.88 -21.98 16.18
CA VAL A 88 13.24 -20.91 15.40
C VAL A 88 12.55 -19.90 16.32
N ARG A 89 11.80 -20.34 17.30
CA ARG A 89 11.14 -19.46 18.27
C ARG A 89 12.15 -18.65 19.09
N ALA A 90 13.25 -19.28 19.55
CA ALA A 90 14.33 -18.58 20.23
C ALA A 90 14.94 -17.49 19.31
N GLY A 91 15.13 -17.79 18.03
CA GLY A 91 15.58 -16.82 17.02
C GLY A 91 14.63 -15.64 16.83
N ILE A 92 13.31 -15.90 16.78
CA ILE A 92 12.27 -14.86 16.69
C ILE A 92 12.35 -13.92 17.91
N HIS A 93 12.43 -14.48 19.12
CA HIS A 93 12.52 -13.68 20.33
C HIS A 93 13.84 -12.88 20.40
N LEU A 94 14.95 -13.50 20.03
CA LEU A 94 16.24 -12.82 19.98
C LEU A 94 16.18 -11.63 18.99
N GLN A 95 15.66 -11.84 17.78
CA GLN A 95 15.49 -10.78 16.79
C GLN A 95 14.58 -9.66 17.30
N MET A 96 13.50 -10.01 18.01
CA MET A 96 12.60 -9.03 18.64
C MET A 96 13.36 -8.16 19.62
N TYR A 97 14.11 -8.76 20.56
CA TYR A 97 14.87 -8.01 21.56
C TYR A 97 15.94 -7.13 20.94
N VAL A 98 16.68 -7.64 19.95
CA VAL A 98 17.68 -6.85 19.22
C VAL A 98 17.03 -5.63 18.56
N ARG A 99 15.90 -5.83 17.87
CA ARG A 99 15.18 -4.71 17.24
C ARG A 99 14.65 -3.70 18.26
N LEU A 100 14.08 -4.17 19.36
CA LEU A 100 13.60 -3.30 20.43
C LEU A 100 14.75 -2.51 21.08
N PHE A 101 15.89 -3.16 21.27
CA PHE A 101 17.10 -2.52 21.78
C PHE A 101 17.61 -1.43 20.82
N VAL A 102 17.69 -1.73 19.51
CA VAL A 102 18.08 -0.74 18.49
C VAL A 102 17.14 0.47 18.50
N LEU A 103 15.81 0.24 18.56
CA LEU A 103 14.84 1.33 18.66
C LEU A 103 15.00 2.15 19.96
N PHE A 104 15.33 1.48 21.07
CA PHE A 104 15.59 2.14 22.34
C PHE A 104 16.85 3.03 22.24
N VAL A 105 17.95 2.51 21.71
CA VAL A 105 19.20 3.26 21.50
C VAL A 105 18.97 4.44 20.54
N GLN A 106 18.26 4.24 19.44
CA GLN A 106 17.92 5.32 18.52
C GLN A 106 17.10 6.43 19.20
N ARG A 107 16.18 6.05 20.08
CA ARG A 107 15.39 7.01 20.86
C ARG A 107 16.27 7.76 21.88
N LEU A 108 17.21 7.07 22.55
CA LEU A 108 18.10 7.65 23.54
C LEU A 108 19.05 8.68 22.93
N PHE A 109 19.63 8.37 21.78
CA PHE A 109 20.58 9.25 21.11
C PHE A 109 19.93 10.23 20.12
N ARG A 110 18.61 10.32 20.09
CA ARG A 110 17.85 11.19 19.17
C ARG A 110 18.34 11.16 17.73
N PHE A 111 18.84 10.01 17.26
CA PHE A 111 19.07 9.84 15.84
C PHE A 111 17.71 9.94 15.14
N PRO A 112 17.51 10.90 14.21
CA PRO A 112 16.28 10.97 13.48
C PRO A 112 16.17 9.68 12.66
N VAL A 113 15.24 8.81 13.04
CA VAL A 113 14.81 7.75 12.13
C VAL A 113 14.39 8.50 10.88
N LYS A 114 15.10 8.25 9.77
CA LYS A 114 14.63 8.70 8.46
C LYS A 114 13.33 7.94 8.21
N GLU A 115 12.25 8.49 8.76
CA GLU A 115 10.94 8.14 8.24
C GLU A 115 11.02 8.44 6.75
N THR A 116 10.92 7.42 5.94
CA THR A 116 10.58 7.55 4.53
C THR A 116 9.09 7.97 4.46
N LYS A 117 8.77 9.06 5.16
CA LYS A 117 7.63 9.86 4.78
C LYS A 117 7.98 10.33 3.39
N ILE A 118 7.12 10.02 2.42
CA ILE A 118 7.10 10.77 1.17
C ILE A 118 7.17 12.21 1.62
N SER A 119 8.35 12.81 1.46
CA SER A 119 8.62 14.13 2.05
C SER A 119 7.79 15.10 1.23
N PHE A 120 6.62 15.46 1.73
CA PHE A 120 6.03 16.72 1.31
C PHE A 120 7.14 17.76 1.44
N GLN A 121 7.54 18.36 0.33
CA GLN A 121 8.57 19.38 0.35
C GLN A 121 8.20 20.37 1.46
N LYS A 122 9.05 20.46 2.49
CA LYS A 122 8.88 21.32 3.64
C LYS A 122 8.57 22.73 3.14
N GLY A 123 7.29 23.17 3.21
CA GLY A 123 6.84 24.47 2.72
C GLY A 123 5.53 24.49 1.95
N GLN A 124 5.03 23.37 1.43
CA GLN A 124 3.72 23.36 0.77
C GLN A 124 2.59 23.07 1.77
N ARG A 125 1.85 24.10 2.13
CA ARG A 125 0.68 24.00 3.03
C ARG A 125 -0.50 23.22 2.43
N PHE A 126 -0.56 23.03 1.09
CA PHE A 126 -1.67 22.38 0.38
C PHE A 126 -1.16 21.43 -0.70
N PRO A 127 -1.84 20.31 -0.94
CA PRO A 127 -1.50 19.39 -2.02
C PRO A 127 -1.66 20.08 -3.39
N ARG A 128 -0.73 19.80 -4.31
CA ARG A 128 -0.80 20.26 -5.70
C ARG A 128 -0.96 19.08 -6.61
N PHE A 129 -2.09 19.04 -7.32
CA PHE A 129 -2.47 17.93 -8.18
C PHE A 129 -2.12 18.21 -9.63
N LEU A 130 -1.52 17.22 -10.28
CA LEU A 130 -1.44 17.09 -11.72
C LEU A 130 -2.51 16.09 -12.14
N ILE A 131 -3.49 16.53 -12.90
CA ILE A 131 -4.74 15.80 -13.14
C ILE A 131 -4.87 15.48 -14.62
N PHE A 132 -5.10 14.20 -14.92
CA PHE A 132 -5.34 13.68 -16.27
C PHE A 132 -6.74 13.12 -16.36
N GLY A 133 -7.51 13.54 -17.35
CA GLY A 133 -8.88 13.07 -17.55
C GLY A 133 -9.57 13.73 -18.73
N GLU A 134 -10.82 13.37 -18.95
CA GLU A 134 -11.68 13.98 -19.96
C GLU A 134 -12.13 15.40 -19.51
N GLU A 135 -12.45 16.26 -20.46
CA GLU A 135 -12.85 17.63 -20.21
C GLU A 135 -14.05 17.77 -19.27
N ALA A 136 -15.07 16.95 -19.47
CA ALA A 136 -16.26 16.91 -18.61
C ALA A 136 -15.92 16.54 -17.16
N THR A 137 -15.00 15.59 -16.97
CA THR A 137 -14.55 15.14 -15.67
C THR A 137 -13.68 16.19 -14.97
N ILE A 138 -12.84 16.88 -15.70
CA ILE A 138 -12.00 17.97 -15.20
C ILE A 138 -12.85 19.08 -14.58
N HIS A 139 -13.98 19.42 -15.20
CA HIS A 139 -14.89 20.43 -14.64
C HIS A 139 -15.44 19.99 -13.27
N SER A 140 -15.94 18.77 -13.18
CA SER A 140 -16.48 18.20 -11.93
C SER A 140 -15.42 18.14 -10.83
N LEU A 141 -14.18 17.79 -11.20
CA LEU A 141 -13.08 17.70 -10.24
C LEU A 141 -12.64 19.09 -9.75
N ARG A 142 -12.68 20.12 -10.59
CA ARG A 142 -12.42 21.52 -10.17
C ARG A 142 -13.40 21.95 -9.09
N VAL A 143 -14.68 21.63 -9.27
CA VAL A 143 -15.73 21.94 -8.28
C VAL A 143 -15.48 21.21 -6.98
N LEU A 144 -15.15 19.92 -7.05
CA LEU A 144 -14.80 19.10 -5.88
C LEU A 144 -13.63 19.68 -5.09
N LEU A 145 -12.54 20.01 -5.77
CA LEU A 145 -11.34 20.57 -5.13
C LEU A 145 -11.63 21.92 -4.46
N LYS A 146 -12.39 22.77 -5.12
CA LYS A 146 -12.81 24.08 -4.56
C LYS A 146 -13.67 23.90 -3.32
N ARG A 147 -14.65 22.98 -3.36
CA ARG A 147 -15.54 22.65 -2.23
C ARG A 147 -14.76 22.15 -1.01
N ASN A 148 -13.70 21.40 -1.24
CA ASN A 148 -12.83 20.88 -0.18
C ASN A 148 -11.73 21.88 0.27
N GLY A 149 -11.81 23.14 -0.09
CA GLY A 149 -10.84 24.18 0.30
C GLY A 149 -9.48 24.06 -0.42
N LEU A 150 -9.40 23.27 -1.47
CA LEU A 150 -8.19 23.04 -2.25
C LEU A 150 -8.15 23.98 -3.47
N GLY A 151 -8.29 25.29 -3.24
CA GLY A 151 -8.26 26.33 -4.30
C GLY A 151 -6.87 26.63 -4.88
N GLY A 152 -5.89 25.75 -4.68
CA GLY A 152 -4.50 25.94 -5.11
C GLY A 152 -4.28 25.82 -6.61
N LYS A 153 -3.01 26.02 -7.02
CA LYS A 153 -2.59 25.88 -8.43
C LYS A 153 -2.47 24.39 -8.79
N HIS A 154 -3.58 23.80 -9.24
CA HIS A 154 -3.61 22.48 -9.86
C HIS A 154 -3.38 22.59 -11.37
N HIS A 155 -2.84 21.55 -11.97
CA HIS A 155 -2.66 21.48 -13.42
C HIS A 155 -3.57 20.39 -13.99
N PHE A 156 -4.37 20.76 -14.97
CA PHE A 156 -5.33 19.88 -15.62
C PHE A 156 -4.91 19.61 -17.04
N VAL A 157 -4.84 18.35 -17.41
CA VAL A 157 -4.47 17.88 -18.74
C VAL A 157 -5.63 17.08 -19.31
N VAL A 158 -6.23 17.57 -20.38
CA VAL A 158 -7.24 16.82 -21.11
C VAL A 158 -6.55 15.67 -21.83
N SER A 159 -6.78 14.45 -21.38
CA SER A 159 -6.20 13.25 -22.00
C SER A 159 -6.96 11.99 -21.58
N ASN A 160 -6.81 10.95 -22.37
CA ASN A 160 -7.33 9.62 -22.13
C ASN A 160 -6.24 8.56 -22.34
N GLU A 161 -6.59 7.29 -22.15
CA GLU A 161 -5.68 6.17 -22.30
C GLU A 161 -4.99 6.13 -23.68
N MET A 162 -5.70 6.48 -24.76
CA MET A 162 -5.17 6.45 -26.13
C MET A 162 -4.19 7.58 -26.38
N SER A 163 -4.40 8.77 -25.82
CA SER A 163 -3.50 9.93 -25.97
C SER A 163 -2.25 9.84 -25.08
N ALA A 164 -2.23 8.91 -24.13
CA ALA A 164 -1.18 8.79 -23.13
C ALA A 164 -0.22 7.61 -23.37
N VAL A 165 -0.15 7.09 -24.58
CA VAL A 165 0.60 5.88 -24.97
C VAL A 165 2.07 5.92 -24.52
N ASP A 166 2.72 7.08 -24.61
CA ASP A 166 4.14 7.27 -24.29
C ASP A 166 4.37 7.88 -22.88
N GLY A 167 3.38 7.80 -22.01
CA GLY A 167 3.53 8.22 -20.62
C GLY A 167 3.40 9.72 -20.37
N HIS A 168 2.21 10.26 -20.57
CA HIS A 168 1.76 11.57 -20.10
C HIS A 168 2.74 12.71 -20.23
N GLY A 169 3.08 13.12 -21.44
CA GLY A 169 3.67 14.44 -21.67
C GLY A 169 4.83 14.80 -20.74
N SER A 170 5.56 13.81 -20.22
CA SER A 170 6.75 14.08 -19.39
C SER A 170 7.80 14.90 -20.10
N SER A 171 7.72 14.93 -21.44
CA SER A 171 8.52 15.81 -22.27
C SER A 171 8.07 17.27 -22.19
N PHE A 172 6.82 17.53 -21.79
CA PHE A 172 6.22 18.86 -21.86
C PHE A 172 5.81 19.44 -20.50
N ILE A 173 5.68 18.62 -19.46
CA ILE A 173 5.20 19.08 -18.15
C ILE A 173 6.28 18.87 -17.11
N SER A 174 6.78 19.96 -16.54
CA SER A 174 7.67 19.89 -15.38
C SER A 174 6.89 19.38 -14.17
N LEU A 175 7.29 18.25 -13.64
CA LEU A 175 6.68 17.64 -12.44
C LEU A 175 7.08 18.35 -11.14
N LYS A 176 7.99 19.30 -11.25
CA LYS A 176 8.51 20.05 -10.11
C LYS A 176 7.40 20.85 -9.43
N GLY A 177 7.18 20.57 -8.16
CA GLY A 177 6.19 21.30 -7.34
C GLY A 177 4.80 20.66 -7.28
N PHE A 178 4.53 19.56 -7.99
CA PHE A 178 3.34 18.73 -7.73
C PHE A 178 3.61 17.74 -6.62
N THR A 179 2.54 17.38 -5.91
CA THR A 179 2.59 16.38 -4.83
C THR A 179 1.90 15.08 -5.24
N HIS A 180 0.89 15.18 -6.11
CA HIS A 180 0.10 14.06 -6.57
C HIS A 180 -0.10 14.11 -8.07
N VAL A 181 -0.19 12.91 -8.66
CA VAL A 181 -0.74 12.68 -9.99
C VAL A 181 -2.11 12.03 -9.83
N VAL A 182 -3.12 12.57 -10.51
CA VAL A 182 -4.51 12.10 -10.43
C VAL A 182 -4.98 11.64 -11.79
N TYR A 183 -5.58 10.46 -11.84
CA TYR A 183 -6.18 9.89 -13.03
C TYR A 183 -7.69 9.78 -12.86
N ASP A 184 -8.42 10.17 -13.91
CA ASP A 184 -9.83 9.89 -14.07
C ASP A 184 -10.02 8.44 -14.49
N CYS A 185 -10.69 7.61 -13.66
CA CYS A 185 -10.88 6.19 -13.95
C CYS A 185 -11.91 5.91 -15.07
N ARG A 186 -12.58 6.95 -15.61
CA ARG A 186 -13.38 6.85 -16.81
C ARG A 186 -12.53 7.00 -18.08
N ALA A 187 -11.56 7.91 -18.05
CA ALA A 187 -10.64 8.16 -19.16
C ALA A 187 -9.48 7.15 -19.24
N PHE A 188 -9.14 6.53 -18.10
CA PHE A 188 -8.03 5.60 -17.95
C PHE A 188 -8.46 4.32 -17.25
N SER A 189 -8.26 3.17 -17.88
CA SER A 189 -8.42 1.89 -17.20
C SER A 189 -7.38 1.73 -16.07
N PHE A 190 -7.72 0.93 -15.05
CA PHE A 190 -6.75 0.62 -13.98
C PHE A 190 -5.47 -0.01 -14.52
N SER A 191 -5.56 -0.83 -15.57
CA SER A 191 -4.42 -1.43 -16.26
C SER A 191 -3.50 -0.37 -16.87
N ALA A 192 -4.07 0.66 -17.52
CA ALA A 192 -3.32 1.78 -18.06
C ALA A 192 -2.65 2.59 -16.96
N ILE A 193 -3.37 2.90 -15.88
CA ILE A 193 -2.82 3.63 -14.73
C ILE A 193 -1.63 2.88 -14.14
N ILE A 194 -1.74 1.57 -13.90
CA ILE A 194 -0.66 0.74 -13.36
C ILE A 194 0.54 0.72 -14.32
N ARG A 195 0.31 0.56 -15.63
CA ARG A 195 1.36 0.59 -16.65
C ARG A 195 2.11 1.92 -16.65
N LEU A 196 1.39 3.04 -16.64
CA LEU A 196 1.96 4.39 -16.60
C LEU A 196 2.80 4.64 -15.35
N LEU A 197 2.36 4.13 -14.20
CA LEU A 197 3.10 4.22 -12.95
C LEU A 197 4.35 3.35 -12.94
N SER A 198 4.29 2.13 -13.49
CA SER A 198 5.43 1.21 -13.51
C SER A 198 6.63 1.77 -14.28
N HIS A 199 6.38 2.53 -15.34
CA HIS A 199 7.42 3.19 -16.13
C HIS A 199 8.06 4.40 -15.43
N ARG A 200 7.43 4.92 -14.36
CA ARG A 200 7.85 6.17 -13.70
C ARG A 200 8.11 6.04 -12.20
N HIS A 201 8.66 4.96 -11.79
CA HIS A 201 8.93 4.60 -10.40
C HIS A 201 9.71 5.65 -9.56
N LYS A 202 10.30 6.68 -10.18
CA LYS A 202 11.17 7.66 -9.51
C LYS A 202 10.57 9.06 -9.36
N MET A 203 9.29 9.26 -9.62
CA MET A 203 8.75 10.63 -9.70
C MET A 203 8.49 11.29 -8.35
N GLY A 204 8.46 10.54 -7.24
CA GLY A 204 8.18 11.11 -5.90
C GLY A 204 6.78 11.73 -5.75
N LEU A 205 5.85 11.42 -6.67
CA LEU A 205 4.46 11.87 -6.63
C LEU A 205 3.57 10.77 -6.06
N SER A 206 2.62 11.15 -5.23
CA SER A 206 1.56 10.26 -4.75
C SER A 206 0.50 10.06 -5.83
N LEU A 207 -0.09 8.86 -5.91
CA LEU A 207 -1.17 8.57 -6.83
C LEU A 207 -2.51 9.00 -6.23
N GLY A 208 -3.34 9.69 -7.03
CA GLY A 208 -4.76 9.88 -6.77
C GLY A 208 -5.59 9.24 -7.88
N ILE A 209 -6.76 8.74 -7.53
CA ILE A 209 -7.75 8.21 -8.48
C ILE A 209 -9.06 8.94 -8.26
N TYR A 210 -9.59 9.50 -9.33
CA TYR A 210 -10.89 10.14 -9.33
C TYR A 210 -11.93 9.27 -10.04
N ASN A 211 -13.03 8.99 -9.34
CA ASN A 211 -14.19 8.34 -9.95
C ASN A 211 -15.29 9.38 -10.20
N PRO A 212 -15.60 9.67 -11.48
CA PRO A 212 -16.61 10.68 -11.83
C PRO A 212 -18.04 10.26 -11.49
N GLU A 213 -18.35 8.97 -11.41
CA GLU A 213 -19.68 8.48 -11.07
C GLU A 213 -20.01 8.73 -9.59
N SER A 214 -19.11 8.36 -8.71
CA SER A 214 -19.25 8.61 -7.27
C SER A 214 -18.83 10.02 -6.86
N ARG A 215 -18.15 10.76 -7.75
CA ARG A 215 -17.56 12.09 -7.50
C ARG A 215 -16.56 12.09 -6.36
N VAL A 216 -15.80 11.01 -6.23
CA VAL A 216 -14.83 10.81 -5.15
C VAL A 216 -13.42 10.82 -5.72
N LEU A 217 -12.55 11.61 -5.09
CA LEU A 217 -11.10 11.55 -5.32
C LEU A 217 -10.43 10.87 -4.13
N VAL A 218 -9.79 9.73 -4.38
CA VAL A 218 -9.02 8.98 -3.40
C VAL A 218 -7.54 9.26 -3.61
N THR A 219 -6.85 9.62 -2.54
CA THR A 219 -5.39 9.72 -2.47
C THR A 219 -4.87 8.86 -1.32
N PRO A 220 -3.56 8.59 -1.21
CA PRO A 220 -3.02 7.87 -0.07
C PRO A 220 -3.28 8.53 1.28
N ASP A 221 -3.42 9.86 1.29
CA ASP A 221 -3.54 10.64 2.52
C ASP A 221 -4.99 10.94 2.90
N LYS A 222 -5.88 11.04 1.90
CA LYS A 222 -7.25 11.50 2.13
C LYS A 222 -8.21 11.14 1.00
N CYS A 223 -9.47 10.91 1.37
CA CYS A 223 -10.60 10.81 0.45
C CYS A 223 -11.34 12.17 0.42
N TYR A 224 -11.58 12.69 -0.78
CA TYR A 224 -12.32 13.95 -1.01
C TYR A 224 -13.66 13.63 -1.66
N ILE A 225 -14.74 14.14 -1.07
CA ILE A 225 -16.13 13.88 -1.45
C ILE A 225 -16.82 15.21 -1.76
#